data_c18ce395531c52f8e26dbdee896e434a
#
_entry.id   c18ce395531c52f8e26dbdee896e434a
#
_cell.length_a   1.000
_cell.length_b   1.000
_cell.length_c   1.000
_cell.angle_alpha   90.00
_cell.angle_beta   90.00
_cell.angle_gamma   90.00
#
_symmetry.space_group_name_H-M   'P 1'
#
loop_
_entity.id
_entity.type
_entity.pdbx_description
1 polymer ?
#
loop_
_entity_poly.entity_id
_entity_poly.type
_entity_poly.pdbx_seq_one_letter_code
_entity_poly.pdbx_strand_id
1 'polypeptide(L)'
;MGNPKAFLTVPRQEAGYRPIHDRIRDFGEVEQTLNTSERRLQASRCMDCGVPFCHWACPLGNRPPEFQDAIYRGNWHEAYEILSLTNDFPEFTGRICPALCEKSCVLKLAVDAPVTIREDEGAIAETAFREGYVVPRQYQRNGKKVAVVGSGPAGLATANQLNRRGYDVTVFERREAVGGLLRFGIPNFKLNKAIIDRRVDVMKAEGITFEVNADIDILNLPKGFDAYAVCTGTPQARDLNIPGRDLNGVHFALDLLSQQNRVLAGQTFSADERVTAKGKRVLVIGGGDTGSDCIGTSIRQGAVAVTQIEIMPKPPVGNNPATQWPQWPQVLRTSSSHEEGCERRWCLSSTRFIGKDNNVTGVEVEEVEWTPNPEGGRPLMKPTGKKEVIDADLVLLAMGFLKPQQPELPDNVFVAGDAATGASLVVRCIAAGRQAAADIDKYLKTKQV
;
A
#
# COMPACT_ATOMS: atom_id res chain seq x y z
N MET A 1 0.32 4.47 -31.74
CA MET A 1 -1.14 4.48 -31.49
C MET A 1 -1.65 3.05 -31.51
N GLY A 2 -2.32 2.61 -30.43
CA GLY A 2 -2.93 1.28 -30.39
C GLY A 2 -3.96 1.08 -31.50
N ASN A 3 -4.67 -0.03 -31.47
CA ASN A 3 -5.78 -0.23 -32.40
C ASN A 3 -6.98 0.61 -31.95
N PRO A 4 -7.37 1.68 -32.65
CA PRO A 4 -8.40 2.62 -32.19
C PRO A 4 -9.79 1.99 -32.06
N LYS A 5 -10.00 0.77 -32.56
CA LYS A 5 -11.25 0.01 -32.46
C LYS A 5 -11.15 -1.22 -31.54
N ALA A 6 -9.97 -1.49 -30.95
CA ALA A 6 -9.78 -2.70 -30.15
C ALA A 6 -10.72 -2.74 -28.93
N PHE A 7 -10.98 -1.60 -28.28
CA PHE A 7 -11.90 -1.56 -27.14
C PHE A 7 -13.35 -1.98 -27.48
N LEU A 8 -13.73 -1.98 -28.75
CA LEU A 8 -15.03 -2.46 -29.23
C LEU A 8 -15.06 -3.97 -29.47
N THR A 9 -13.91 -4.57 -29.76
CA THR A 9 -13.81 -5.96 -30.23
C THR A 9 -13.04 -6.87 -29.28
N VAL A 10 -12.18 -6.31 -28.45
CA VAL A 10 -11.38 -7.03 -27.46
C VAL A 10 -11.99 -6.83 -26.08
N PRO A 11 -12.53 -7.85 -25.44
CA PRO A 11 -13.04 -7.75 -24.07
C PRO A 11 -11.89 -7.49 -23.08
N ARG A 12 -12.18 -6.83 -21.94
CA ARG A 12 -11.24 -6.74 -20.85
C ARG A 12 -10.98 -8.14 -20.29
N GLN A 13 -9.72 -8.49 -20.18
CA GLN A 13 -9.24 -9.72 -19.54
C GLN A 13 -8.20 -9.36 -18.49
N GLU A 14 -8.47 -9.73 -17.25
CA GLU A 14 -7.50 -9.68 -16.14
C GLU A 14 -6.78 -11.02 -16.03
N ALA A 15 -5.55 -10.99 -15.51
CA ALA A 15 -4.81 -12.23 -15.27
C ALA A 15 -5.45 -13.10 -14.18
N GLY A 16 -6.17 -12.45 -13.26
CA GLY A 16 -6.85 -13.11 -12.15
C GLY A 16 -5.90 -13.58 -11.04
N TYR A 17 -6.41 -14.48 -10.22
CA TYR A 17 -5.70 -15.02 -9.06
C TYR A 17 -5.52 -16.52 -9.18
N ARG A 18 -4.53 -17.06 -8.49
CA ARG A 18 -4.39 -18.50 -8.26
C ARG A 18 -5.68 -19.05 -7.63
N PRO A 19 -6.06 -20.33 -7.92
CA PRO A 19 -7.23 -20.95 -7.31
C PRO A 19 -7.20 -20.87 -5.78
N ILE A 20 -8.36 -20.63 -5.14
CA ILE A 20 -8.44 -20.40 -3.68
C ILE A 20 -7.82 -21.55 -2.90
N HIS A 21 -8.14 -22.81 -3.26
CA HIS A 21 -7.66 -24.00 -2.56
C HIS A 21 -6.13 -24.18 -2.61
N ASP A 22 -5.46 -23.55 -3.58
CA ASP A 22 -4.00 -23.56 -3.69
C ASP A 22 -3.38 -22.38 -2.95
N ARG A 23 -3.90 -21.17 -3.22
CA ARG A 23 -3.29 -19.94 -2.72
C ARG A 23 -3.38 -19.75 -1.21
N ILE A 24 -4.33 -20.39 -0.53
CA ILE A 24 -4.45 -20.36 0.93
C ILE A 24 -3.46 -21.28 1.65
N ARG A 25 -2.73 -22.15 0.93
CA ARG A 25 -1.79 -23.10 1.50
C ARG A 25 -0.37 -22.56 1.66
N ASP A 26 -0.10 -21.41 1.05
CA ASP A 26 1.21 -20.76 1.08
C ASP A 26 1.09 -19.24 1.19
N PHE A 27 2.24 -18.57 1.29
CA PHE A 27 2.36 -17.11 1.32
C PHE A 27 2.96 -16.55 0.03
N GLY A 28 2.97 -17.32 -1.09
CA GLY A 28 3.38 -16.86 -2.40
C GLY A 28 2.38 -15.86 -3.01
N GLU A 29 2.82 -15.05 -3.97
CA GLU A 29 1.97 -14.06 -4.65
C GLU A 29 0.72 -14.72 -5.23
N VAL A 30 -0.43 -14.09 -5.01
CA VAL A 30 -1.73 -14.64 -5.44
C VAL A 30 -2.11 -14.22 -6.84
N GLU A 31 -1.65 -13.06 -7.31
CA GLU A 31 -1.91 -12.60 -8.67
C GLU A 31 -1.17 -13.43 -9.70
N GLN A 32 -1.84 -13.73 -10.80
CA GLN A 32 -1.27 -14.31 -12.00
C GLN A 32 -0.86 -13.22 -12.98
N THR A 33 -0.22 -13.59 -14.08
CA THR A 33 0.11 -12.67 -15.15
C THR A 33 -0.33 -13.24 -16.49
N LEU A 34 -0.81 -12.37 -17.36
CA LEU A 34 -1.07 -12.71 -18.75
C LEU A 34 0.25 -12.96 -19.49
N ASN A 35 0.22 -13.82 -20.49
CA ASN A 35 1.36 -13.98 -21.39
C ASN A 35 1.55 -12.72 -22.28
N THR A 36 2.70 -12.64 -22.94
CA THR A 36 3.09 -11.47 -23.74
C THR A 36 2.07 -11.12 -24.82
N SER A 37 1.48 -12.12 -25.50
CA SER A 37 0.51 -11.90 -26.57
C SER A 37 -0.81 -11.36 -26.04
N GLU A 38 -1.31 -11.96 -24.96
CA GLU A 38 -2.52 -11.49 -24.26
C GLU A 38 -2.33 -10.08 -23.71
N ARG A 39 -1.16 -9.80 -23.12
CA ARG A 39 -0.83 -8.46 -22.58
C ARG A 39 -0.84 -7.40 -23.68
N ARG A 40 -0.21 -7.68 -24.83
CA ARG A 40 -0.26 -6.80 -26.01
C ARG A 40 -1.68 -6.57 -26.50
N LEU A 41 -2.51 -7.62 -26.49
CA LEU A 41 -3.91 -7.51 -26.87
C LEU A 41 -4.70 -6.62 -25.89
N GLN A 42 -4.48 -6.75 -24.58
CA GLN A 42 -5.11 -5.87 -23.58
C GLN A 42 -4.64 -4.42 -23.71
N ALA A 43 -3.35 -4.21 -23.93
CA ALA A 43 -2.77 -2.87 -24.16
C ALA A 43 -3.39 -2.17 -25.37
N SER A 44 -3.73 -2.91 -26.45
CA SER A 44 -4.37 -2.36 -27.65
C SER A 44 -5.72 -1.68 -27.37
N ARG A 45 -6.38 -1.99 -26.25
CA ARG A 45 -7.67 -1.41 -25.87
C ARG A 45 -7.58 0.07 -25.46
N CYS A 46 -6.38 0.60 -25.23
CA CYS A 46 -6.20 2.02 -24.92
C CYS A 46 -6.62 2.88 -26.11
N MET A 47 -7.53 3.84 -25.86
CA MET A 47 -8.06 4.74 -26.88
C MET A 47 -7.14 5.93 -27.20
N ASP A 48 -6.02 6.07 -26.49
CA ASP A 48 -5.11 7.22 -26.63
C ASP A 48 -5.87 8.56 -26.55
N CYS A 49 -6.55 8.78 -25.41
CA CYS A 49 -7.44 9.92 -25.22
C CYS A 49 -6.66 11.23 -25.27
N GLY A 50 -7.13 12.23 -26.04
CA GLY A 50 -6.54 13.57 -26.05
C GLY A 50 -6.62 14.30 -24.68
N VAL A 51 -7.55 13.88 -23.81
CA VAL A 51 -7.61 14.29 -22.39
C VAL A 51 -7.57 13.01 -21.55
N PRO A 52 -6.37 12.54 -21.17
CA PRO A 52 -6.22 11.26 -20.48
C PRO A 52 -6.50 11.39 -18.99
N PHE A 53 -7.70 11.10 -18.54
CA PHE A 53 -8.07 11.12 -17.12
C PHE A 53 -7.23 10.16 -16.26
N CYS A 54 -6.67 9.12 -16.86
CA CYS A 54 -5.72 8.23 -16.18
C CYS A 54 -4.44 8.94 -15.73
N HIS A 55 -3.93 9.95 -16.47
CA HIS A 55 -2.81 10.79 -16.03
C HIS A 55 -3.19 11.64 -14.81
N TRP A 56 -4.34 12.31 -14.90
CA TRP A 56 -4.83 13.18 -13.83
C TRP A 56 -5.09 12.42 -12.55
N ALA A 57 -5.64 11.21 -12.63
CA ALA A 57 -5.97 10.43 -11.45
C ALA A 57 -4.74 9.78 -10.79
N CYS A 58 -3.65 9.61 -11.51
CA CYS A 58 -2.42 9.04 -10.97
C CYS A 58 -1.65 10.09 -10.17
N PRO A 59 -1.37 9.88 -8.86
CA PRO A 59 -0.55 10.80 -8.08
C PRO A 59 0.86 11.03 -8.63
N LEU A 60 1.39 10.07 -9.41
CA LEU A 60 2.68 10.16 -10.08
C LEU A 60 2.61 10.83 -11.45
N GLY A 61 1.42 11.02 -12.00
CA GLY A 61 1.24 11.51 -13.36
C GLY A 61 1.76 10.53 -14.41
N ASN A 62 1.62 9.21 -14.16
CA ASN A 62 2.00 8.19 -15.14
C ASN A 62 1.29 8.42 -16.46
N ARG A 63 1.91 7.95 -17.55
CA ARG A 63 1.46 8.16 -18.93
C ARG A 63 0.96 6.83 -19.55
N PRO A 64 -0.23 6.32 -19.14
CA PRO A 64 -0.74 5.06 -19.63
C PRO A 64 -0.89 5.00 -21.16
N PRO A 65 -1.41 6.01 -21.88
CA PRO A 65 -1.55 5.92 -23.32
C PRO A 65 -0.22 5.59 -24.03
N GLU A 66 0.87 6.27 -23.65
CA GLU A 66 2.16 6.12 -24.27
C GLU A 66 2.78 4.75 -24.01
N PHE A 67 2.78 4.27 -22.77
CA PHE A 67 3.35 2.95 -22.51
C PHE A 67 2.44 1.81 -22.97
N GLN A 68 1.10 1.99 -23.05
CA GLN A 68 0.19 1.03 -23.64
C GLN A 68 0.45 0.86 -25.16
N ASP A 69 0.71 1.96 -25.86
CA ASP A 69 1.10 1.92 -27.27
C ASP A 69 2.43 1.17 -27.46
N ALA A 70 3.41 1.43 -26.60
CA ALA A 70 4.69 0.73 -26.62
C ALA A 70 4.53 -0.79 -26.38
N ILE A 71 3.71 -1.21 -25.39
CA ILE A 71 3.39 -2.62 -25.14
C ILE A 71 2.71 -3.24 -26.36
N TYR A 72 1.70 -2.57 -26.93
CA TYR A 72 0.98 -3.05 -28.11
C TYR A 72 1.92 -3.31 -29.28
N ARG A 73 2.87 -2.42 -29.54
CA ARG A 73 3.91 -2.59 -30.56
C ARG A 73 4.94 -3.66 -30.19
N GLY A 74 4.99 -4.12 -28.96
CA GLY A 74 5.97 -5.07 -28.44
C GLY A 74 7.30 -4.43 -28.05
N ASN A 75 7.34 -3.11 -27.93
CA ASN A 75 8.55 -2.36 -27.49
C ASN A 75 8.56 -2.19 -25.97
N TRP A 76 8.94 -3.25 -25.27
CA TRP A 76 8.96 -3.30 -23.81
C TRP A 76 10.02 -2.38 -23.19
N HIS A 77 11.13 -2.15 -23.88
CA HIS A 77 12.17 -1.21 -23.41
C HIS A 77 11.63 0.21 -23.37
N GLU A 78 11.01 0.67 -24.46
CA GLU A 78 10.38 2.00 -24.53
C GLU A 78 9.25 2.13 -23.48
N ALA A 79 8.43 1.09 -23.30
CA ALA A 79 7.39 1.11 -22.26
C ALA A 79 7.99 1.33 -20.87
N TYR A 80 9.11 0.66 -20.55
CA TYR A 80 9.82 0.85 -19.28
C TYR A 80 10.44 2.26 -19.18
N GLU A 81 11.05 2.78 -20.21
CA GLU A 81 11.60 4.14 -20.22
C GLU A 81 10.50 5.18 -19.93
N ILE A 82 9.35 5.10 -20.62
CA ILE A 82 8.22 6.00 -20.40
C ILE A 82 7.72 5.90 -18.96
N LEU A 83 7.51 4.69 -18.44
CA LEU A 83 6.98 4.46 -17.09
C LEU A 83 7.95 4.94 -16.01
N SER A 84 9.26 4.71 -16.18
CA SER A 84 10.28 5.07 -15.21
C SER A 84 10.54 6.59 -15.09
N LEU A 85 10.07 7.41 -16.03
CA LEU A 85 10.13 8.88 -15.94
C LEU A 85 9.29 9.41 -14.78
N THR A 86 8.17 8.77 -14.51
CA THR A 86 7.20 9.22 -13.51
C THR A 86 7.11 8.31 -12.29
N ASN A 87 7.39 7.01 -12.44
CA ASN A 87 7.27 6.02 -11.37
C ASN A 87 8.64 5.40 -11.04
N ASP A 88 9.13 5.63 -9.82
CA ASP A 88 10.40 5.07 -9.37
C ASP A 88 10.34 3.55 -9.11
N PHE A 89 9.15 3.03 -8.76
CA PHE A 89 8.96 1.65 -8.31
C PHE A 89 7.72 1.01 -8.91
N PRO A 90 7.66 0.83 -10.24
CA PRO A 90 6.49 0.24 -10.90
C PRO A 90 6.26 -1.22 -10.50
N GLU A 91 7.28 -1.94 -10.06
CA GLU A 91 7.16 -3.28 -9.49
C GLU A 91 6.36 -3.33 -8.18
N PHE A 92 6.35 -2.23 -7.40
CA PHE A 92 5.52 -2.13 -6.19
C PHE A 92 4.10 -1.71 -6.56
N THR A 93 3.95 -0.62 -7.31
CA THR A 93 2.62 -0.09 -7.68
C THR A 93 1.84 -1.06 -8.55
N GLY A 94 2.49 -1.77 -9.45
CA GLY A 94 1.87 -2.80 -10.29
C GLY A 94 1.23 -3.94 -9.50
N ARG A 95 1.67 -4.17 -8.24
CA ARG A 95 1.12 -5.20 -7.34
C ARG A 95 0.07 -4.67 -6.36
N ILE A 96 0.32 -3.49 -5.77
CA ILE A 96 -0.43 -3.04 -4.59
C ILE A 96 -1.16 -1.70 -4.76
N CYS A 97 -1.02 -1.03 -5.90
CA CYS A 97 -1.80 0.17 -6.18
C CYS A 97 -3.28 -0.20 -6.42
N PRO A 98 -4.25 0.53 -5.83
CA PRO A 98 -5.66 0.28 -6.10
C PRO A 98 -6.11 0.69 -7.51
N ALA A 99 -5.18 1.19 -8.36
CA ALA A 99 -5.40 1.59 -9.73
C ALA A 99 -6.40 2.75 -9.91
N LEU A 100 -6.07 3.90 -9.29
CA LEU A 100 -6.85 5.15 -9.48
C LEU A 100 -7.03 5.49 -10.96
N CYS A 101 -5.99 5.27 -11.77
CA CYS A 101 -5.99 5.48 -13.21
C CYS A 101 -7.04 4.63 -13.95
N GLU A 102 -7.25 3.37 -13.56
CA GLU A 102 -8.28 2.51 -14.14
C GLU A 102 -9.69 2.98 -13.79
N LYS A 103 -9.89 3.46 -12.55
CA LYS A 103 -11.19 3.98 -12.13
C LYS A 103 -11.58 5.27 -12.84
N SER A 104 -10.59 6.04 -13.29
CA SER A 104 -10.78 7.27 -14.07
C SER A 104 -10.63 7.07 -15.59
N CYS A 105 -10.36 5.85 -16.04
CA CYS A 105 -10.29 5.55 -17.48
C CYS A 105 -11.64 5.83 -18.16
N VAL A 106 -11.61 6.44 -19.35
CA VAL A 106 -12.83 6.73 -20.11
C VAL A 106 -13.62 5.47 -20.44
N LEU A 107 -12.94 4.34 -20.66
CA LEU A 107 -13.60 3.03 -20.85
C LEU A 107 -14.36 2.54 -19.61
N LYS A 108 -13.99 2.99 -18.41
CA LYS A 108 -14.78 2.73 -17.20
C LYS A 108 -16.13 3.42 -17.26
N LEU A 109 -16.17 4.67 -17.76
CA LEU A 109 -17.40 5.42 -17.95
C LEU A 109 -18.26 4.83 -19.10
N ALA A 110 -17.64 4.52 -20.23
CA ALA A 110 -18.35 4.17 -21.46
C ALA A 110 -18.88 2.73 -21.47
N VAL A 111 -18.10 1.76 -20.99
CA VAL A 111 -18.40 0.32 -21.13
C VAL A 111 -18.08 -0.47 -19.84
N ASP A 112 -17.78 0.18 -18.75
CA ASP A 112 -17.38 -0.40 -17.46
C ASP A 112 -16.21 -1.41 -17.55
N ALA A 113 -15.34 -1.22 -18.53
CA ALA A 113 -14.23 -2.12 -18.82
C ALA A 113 -12.93 -1.32 -19.09
N PRO A 114 -12.32 -0.69 -18.05
CA PRO A 114 -11.10 0.11 -18.21
C PRO A 114 -9.93 -0.72 -18.78
N VAL A 115 -8.87 -0.07 -19.21
CA VAL A 115 -7.60 -0.73 -19.57
C VAL A 115 -6.96 -1.32 -18.31
N THR A 116 -6.23 -2.43 -18.42
CA THR A 116 -5.55 -3.15 -17.32
C THR A 116 -4.24 -2.46 -16.91
N ILE A 117 -4.30 -1.17 -16.60
CA ILE A 117 -3.12 -0.29 -16.47
C ILE A 117 -2.18 -0.79 -15.36
N ARG A 118 -2.70 -1.18 -14.19
CA ARG A 118 -1.90 -1.63 -13.06
C ARG A 118 -1.14 -2.93 -13.37
N GLU A 119 -1.82 -3.89 -13.99
CA GLU A 119 -1.18 -5.15 -14.38
C GLU A 119 -0.13 -4.93 -15.47
N ASP A 120 -0.37 -3.98 -16.37
CA ASP A 120 0.57 -3.61 -17.42
C ASP A 120 1.81 -2.94 -16.86
N GLU A 121 1.68 -2.06 -15.86
CA GLU A 121 2.83 -1.50 -15.11
C GLU A 121 3.68 -2.60 -14.47
N GLY A 122 3.03 -3.59 -13.82
CA GLY A 122 3.71 -4.74 -13.26
C GLY A 122 4.44 -5.57 -14.32
N ALA A 123 3.80 -5.83 -15.45
CA ALA A 123 4.39 -6.59 -16.55
C ALA A 123 5.58 -5.86 -17.20
N ILE A 124 5.50 -4.53 -17.36
CA ILE A 124 6.63 -3.71 -17.82
C ILE A 124 7.81 -3.85 -16.87
N ALA A 125 7.57 -3.67 -15.56
CA ALA A 125 8.63 -3.74 -14.56
C ALA A 125 9.29 -5.13 -14.53
N GLU A 126 8.51 -6.21 -14.51
CA GLU A 126 9.06 -7.58 -14.49
C GLU A 126 9.82 -7.89 -15.78
N THR A 127 9.33 -7.45 -16.92
CA THR A 127 10.06 -7.59 -18.19
C THR A 127 11.37 -6.82 -18.15
N ALA A 128 11.37 -5.58 -17.64
CA ALA A 128 12.57 -4.77 -17.56
C ALA A 128 13.67 -5.40 -16.69
N PHE A 129 13.29 -6.01 -15.56
CA PHE A 129 14.26 -6.75 -14.73
C PHE A 129 14.75 -8.03 -15.40
N ARG A 130 13.86 -8.81 -16.01
CA ARG A 130 14.19 -10.07 -16.68
C ARG A 130 15.11 -9.86 -17.89
N GLU A 131 14.83 -8.84 -18.71
CA GLU A 131 15.59 -8.54 -19.93
C GLU A 131 16.81 -7.64 -19.66
N GLY A 132 17.07 -7.26 -18.40
CA GLY A 132 18.24 -6.46 -18.03
C GLY A 132 18.16 -4.98 -18.42
N TYR A 133 16.96 -4.41 -18.58
CA TYR A 133 16.82 -2.96 -18.84
C TYR A 133 17.06 -2.14 -17.57
N VAL A 134 16.83 -2.74 -16.40
CA VAL A 134 17.14 -2.13 -15.11
C VAL A 134 18.62 -2.33 -14.80
N VAL A 135 19.43 -1.32 -15.10
CA VAL A 135 20.86 -1.32 -14.80
C VAL A 135 21.20 -0.20 -13.82
N PRO A 136 22.05 -0.46 -12.81
CA PRO A 136 22.52 0.58 -11.91
C PRO A 136 23.25 1.68 -12.67
N ARG A 137 22.90 2.94 -12.41
CA ARG A 137 23.48 4.10 -13.06
C ARG A 137 24.41 4.84 -12.10
N GLN A 138 25.55 5.29 -12.58
CA GLN A 138 26.43 6.15 -11.80
C GLN A 138 26.11 7.62 -12.08
N TYR A 139 25.95 8.40 -11.02
CA TYR A 139 25.64 9.82 -11.12
C TYR A 139 26.82 10.66 -10.64
N GLN A 140 27.09 11.78 -11.34
CA GLN A 140 28.12 12.72 -10.93
C GLN A 140 27.74 13.33 -9.59
N ARG A 141 28.62 13.21 -8.58
CA ARG A 141 28.38 13.73 -7.23
C ARG A 141 28.59 15.24 -7.18
N ASN A 142 27.72 15.91 -6.44
CA ASN A 142 27.76 17.37 -6.24
C ASN A 142 28.40 17.77 -4.89
N GLY A 143 28.88 16.80 -4.10
CA GLY A 143 29.54 17.00 -2.81
C GLY A 143 28.60 17.31 -1.63
N LYS A 144 27.29 17.35 -1.86
CA LYS A 144 26.29 17.59 -0.80
C LYS A 144 25.73 16.26 -0.29
N LYS A 145 25.51 16.20 1.04
CA LYS A 145 25.02 15.01 1.74
C LYS A 145 23.59 15.20 2.24
N VAL A 146 22.72 14.23 2.00
CA VAL A 146 21.34 14.25 2.49
C VAL A 146 21.03 12.99 3.27
N ALA A 147 20.47 13.18 4.49
CA ALA A 147 19.95 12.09 5.29
C ALA A 147 18.46 11.88 5.01
N VAL A 148 18.04 10.63 4.84
CA VAL A 148 16.63 10.22 4.72
C VAL A 148 16.30 9.33 5.92
N VAL A 149 15.37 9.75 6.77
CA VAL A 149 14.93 9.00 7.96
C VAL A 149 13.67 8.22 7.63
N GLY A 150 13.79 6.90 7.56
CA GLY A 150 12.75 5.96 7.17
C GLY A 150 12.89 5.49 5.73
N SER A 151 12.81 4.16 5.54
CA SER A 151 12.99 3.46 4.27
C SER A 151 11.68 2.96 3.65
N GLY A 152 10.54 3.51 4.05
CA GLY A 152 9.25 3.26 3.39
C GLY A 152 9.20 3.85 1.97
N PRO A 153 8.08 3.69 1.24
CA PRO A 153 7.98 4.13 -0.16
C PRO A 153 8.33 5.61 -0.37
N ALA A 154 8.00 6.50 0.58
CA ALA A 154 8.38 7.91 0.51
C ALA A 154 9.89 8.10 0.63
N GLY A 155 10.52 7.45 1.62
CA GLY A 155 11.96 7.55 1.84
C GLY A 155 12.77 6.96 0.68
N LEU A 156 12.37 5.80 0.16
CA LEU A 156 12.98 5.20 -1.02
C LEU A 156 12.90 6.12 -2.24
N ALA A 157 11.72 6.74 -2.49
CA ALA A 157 11.54 7.65 -3.61
C ALA A 157 12.37 8.93 -3.45
N THR A 158 12.42 9.49 -2.24
CA THR A 158 13.27 10.65 -1.92
C THR A 158 14.74 10.32 -2.17
N ALA A 159 15.22 9.20 -1.65
CA ALA A 159 16.60 8.76 -1.81
C ALA A 159 16.97 8.53 -3.28
N ASN A 160 16.10 7.83 -4.03
CA ASN A 160 16.31 7.58 -5.45
C ASN A 160 16.40 8.89 -6.26
N GLN A 161 15.48 9.81 -6.04
CA GLN A 161 15.43 11.09 -6.75
C GLN A 161 16.60 12.03 -6.39
N LEU A 162 17.05 12.04 -5.14
CA LEU A 162 18.23 12.81 -4.72
C LEU A 162 19.51 12.21 -5.28
N ASN A 163 19.66 10.89 -5.23
CA ASN A 163 20.81 10.20 -5.81
C ASN A 163 20.96 10.49 -7.31
N ARG A 164 19.86 10.48 -8.06
CA ARG A 164 19.85 10.85 -9.50
C ARG A 164 20.27 12.30 -9.77
N ARG A 165 20.14 13.18 -8.77
CA ARG A 165 20.59 14.59 -8.83
C ARG A 165 22.03 14.79 -8.34
N GLY A 166 22.73 13.70 -8.01
CA GLY A 166 24.14 13.71 -7.62
C GLY A 166 24.38 13.95 -6.13
N TYR A 167 23.38 13.89 -5.28
CA TYR A 167 23.56 13.98 -3.83
C TYR A 167 24.10 12.66 -3.26
N ASP A 168 24.95 12.74 -2.23
CA ASP A 168 25.33 11.60 -1.40
C ASP A 168 24.21 11.33 -0.39
N VAL A 169 23.52 10.19 -0.55
CA VAL A 169 22.32 9.89 0.22
C VAL A 169 22.56 8.74 1.18
N THR A 170 22.24 8.97 2.46
CA THR A 170 22.16 7.92 3.48
C THR A 170 20.74 7.79 3.97
N VAL A 171 20.20 6.57 3.91
CA VAL A 171 18.86 6.21 4.40
C VAL A 171 19.00 5.48 5.72
N PHE A 172 18.42 6.03 6.77
CA PHE A 172 18.36 5.42 8.11
C PHE A 172 17.04 4.69 8.30
N GLU A 173 17.11 3.43 8.68
CA GLU A 173 15.93 2.58 8.95
C GLU A 173 16.03 2.00 10.36
N ARG A 174 15.01 2.24 11.18
CA ARG A 174 14.98 1.75 12.56
C ARG A 174 14.89 0.23 12.70
N ARG A 175 14.35 -0.46 11.68
CA ARG A 175 14.18 -1.92 11.67
C ARG A 175 15.39 -2.61 11.05
N GLU A 176 15.39 -3.93 11.16
CA GLU A 176 16.44 -4.81 10.67
C GLU A 176 16.57 -4.87 9.13
N ALA A 177 15.58 -4.36 8.40
CA ALA A 177 15.59 -4.39 6.92
C ALA A 177 14.84 -3.20 6.33
N VAL A 178 15.24 -2.82 5.11
CA VAL A 178 14.70 -1.71 4.33
C VAL A 178 13.31 -2.06 3.77
N GLY A 179 12.41 -1.07 3.67
CA GLY A 179 11.12 -1.19 2.98
C GLY A 179 9.92 -0.70 3.77
N GLY A 180 10.06 -0.36 5.05
CA GLY A 180 8.94 0.11 5.88
C GLY A 180 7.74 -0.84 5.81
N LEU A 181 6.51 -0.30 5.63
CA LEU A 181 5.30 -1.13 5.55
C LEU A 181 5.20 -1.97 4.28
N LEU A 182 5.94 -1.68 3.20
CA LEU A 182 6.05 -2.61 2.06
C LEU A 182 6.57 -3.98 2.52
N ARG A 183 7.55 -3.97 3.44
CA ARG A 183 8.16 -5.18 4.00
C ARG A 183 7.41 -5.72 5.21
N PHE A 184 7.10 -4.85 6.17
CA PHE A 184 6.63 -5.26 7.49
C PHE A 184 5.10 -5.18 7.66
N GLY A 185 4.37 -4.54 6.75
CA GLY A 185 2.91 -4.40 6.80
C GLY A 185 2.22 -5.26 5.75
N ILE A 186 2.54 -5.05 4.48
CA ILE A 186 1.91 -5.75 3.37
C ILE A 186 2.29 -7.23 3.39
N PRO A 187 1.33 -8.17 3.30
CA PRO A 187 1.63 -9.60 3.27
C PRO A 187 2.45 -10.01 2.04
N ASN A 188 3.27 -11.07 2.20
CA ASN A 188 4.11 -11.59 1.11
C ASN A 188 3.27 -12.07 -0.08
N PHE A 189 2.06 -12.55 0.16
CA PHE A 189 1.16 -13.00 -0.91
C PHE A 189 0.55 -11.87 -1.77
N LYS A 190 0.76 -10.58 -1.37
CA LYS A 190 0.45 -9.40 -2.18
C LYS A 190 1.70 -8.74 -2.77
N LEU A 191 2.82 -8.79 -2.04
CA LEU A 191 4.11 -8.25 -2.46
C LEU A 191 5.23 -9.11 -1.90
N ASN A 192 5.84 -9.91 -2.77
CA ASN A 192 6.99 -10.73 -2.42
C ASN A 192 8.17 -9.85 -2.00
N LYS A 193 8.79 -10.15 -0.86
CA LYS A 193 9.86 -9.33 -0.29
C LYS A 193 11.14 -9.32 -1.13
N ALA A 194 11.38 -10.37 -1.92
CA ALA A 194 12.47 -10.40 -2.89
C ALA A 194 12.37 -9.28 -3.95
N ILE A 195 11.16 -8.78 -4.25
CA ILE A 195 10.96 -7.63 -5.15
C ILE A 195 11.52 -6.35 -4.54
N ILE A 196 11.38 -6.18 -3.22
CA ILE A 196 11.94 -5.05 -2.49
C ILE A 196 13.47 -5.18 -2.46
N ASP A 197 13.98 -6.37 -2.13
CA ASP A 197 15.42 -6.63 -2.06
C ASP A 197 16.09 -6.33 -3.39
N ARG A 198 15.54 -6.84 -4.50
CA ARG A 198 16.01 -6.59 -5.86
C ARG A 198 16.12 -5.09 -6.18
N ARG A 199 15.14 -4.28 -5.79
CA ARG A 199 15.17 -2.82 -6.00
C ARG A 199 16.21 -2.14 -5.11
N VAL A 200 16.29 -2.52 -3.85
CA VAL A 200 17.26 -1.98 -2.89
C VAL A 200 18.69 -2.27 -3.35
N ASP A 201 18.95 -3.45 -3.93
CA ASP A 201 20.25 -3.80 -4.45
C ASP A 201 20.66 -2.92 -5.65
N VAL A 202 19.72 -2.59 -6.55
CA VAL A 202 19.95 -1.60 -7.60
C VAL A 202 20.30 -0.24 -6.99
N MET A 203 19.54 0.23 -6.00
CA MET A 203 19.79 1.52 -5.35
C MET A 203 21.13 1.57 -4.62
N LYS A 204 21.55 0.47 -3.97
CA LYS A 204 22.88 0.35 -3.37
C LYS A 204 23.98 0.42 -4.42
N ALA A 205 23.82 -0.31 -5.53
CA ALA A 205 24.77 -0.29 -6.64
C ALA A 205 24.88 1.09 -7.30
N GLU A 206 23.83 1.93 -7.22
CA GLU A 206 23.82 3.33 -7.64
C GLU A 206 24.46 4.29 -6.62
N GLY A 207 24.90 3.77 -5.44
CA GLY A 207 25.63 4.53 -4.42
C GLY A 207 24.80 5.11 -3.28
N ILE A 208 23.57 4.65 -3.09
CA ILE A 208 22.78 4.99 -1.89
C ILE A 208 23.23 4.10 -0.73
N THR A 209 23.54 4.72 0.42
CA THR A 209 23.87 4.02 1.65
C THR A 209 22.60 3.75 2.45
N PHE A 210 22.46 2.53 2.98
CA PHE A 210 21.36 2.14 3.87
C PHE A 210 21.92 1.70 5.22
N GLU A 211 21.49 2.37 6.30
CA GLU A 211 21.81 2.03 7.67
C GLU A 211 20.56 1.50 8.36
N VAL A 212 20.52 0.19 8.61
CA VAL A 212 19.43 -0.49 9.31
C VAL A 212 19.71 -0.57 10.82
N ASN A 213 18.68 -0.87 11.63
CA ASN A 213 18.72 -0.82 13.08
C ASN A 213 19.16 0.56 13.61
N ALA A 214 18.88 1.61 12.85
CA ALA A 214 19.21 3.01 13.18
C ALA A 214 17.91 3.79 13.45
N ASP A 215 17.51 3.82 14.72
CA ASP A 215 16.34 4.58 15.16
C ASP A 215 16.74 6.03 15.45
N ILE A 216 16.43 6.91 14.51
CA ILE A 216 16.82 8.31 14.55
C ILE A 216 15.73 9.14 15.19
N ASP A 217 16.08 9.85 16.28
CA ASP A 217 15.23 10.90 16.85
C ASP A 217 15.21 12.12 15.91
N ILE A 218 14.02 12.49 15.41
CA ILE A 218 13.84 13.62 14.51
C ILE A 218 14.14 14.99 15.15
N LEU A 219 14.17 15.05 16.47
CA LEU A 219 14.59 16.26 17.22
C LEU A 219 16.10 16.33 17.42
N ASN A 220 16.81 15.22 17.20
CA ASN A 220 18.25 15.11 17.35
C ASN A 220 18.89 14.40 16.18
N LEU A 221 18.77 15.01 14.99
CA LEU A 221 19.21 14.44 13.72
C LEU A 221 20.73 14.25 13.66
N PRO A 222 21.24 13.22 12.95
CA PRO A 222 22.65 12.93 12.81
C PRO A 222 23.38 14.12 12.14
N LYS A 223 24.57 14.47 12.64
CA LYS A 223 25.37 15.58 12.11
C LYS A 223 26.09 15.20 10.79
N GLY A 224 26.46 16.22 10.01
CA GLY A 224 27.28 16.04 8.81
C GLY A 224 26.47 15.91 7.51
N PHE A 225 25.18 16.26 7.54
CA PHE A 225 24.31 16.35 6.39
C PHE A 225 23.89 17.79 6.12
N ASP A 226 23.75 18.15 4.85
CA ASP A 226 23.33 19.48 4.41
C ASP A 226 21.79 19.66 4.52
N ALA A 227 21.04 18.57 4.33
CA ALA A 227 19.57 18.53 4.49
C ALA A 227 19.08 17.16 4.93
N TYR A 228 17.81 17.11 5.36
CA TYR A 228 17.17 15.92 5.91
C TYR A 228 15.77 15.73 5.33
N ALA A 229 15.40 14.48 5.05
CA ALA A 229 14.04 14.09 4.71
C ALA A 229 13.49 13.15 5.79
N VAL A 230 12.40 13.56 6.46
CA VAL A 230 11.70 12.74 7.47
C VAL A 230 10.57 11.99 6.81
N CYS A 231 10.75 10.68 6.64
CA CYS A 231 9.85 9.76 5.93
C CYS A 231 9.41 8.59 6.84
N THR A 232 9.21 8.88 8.13
CA THR A 232 8.96 7.90 9.20
C THR A 232 7.57 7.25 9.17
N GLY A 233 6.68 7.73 8.30
CA GLY A 233 5.31 7.22 8.18
C GLY A 233 4.41 7.60 9.34
N THR A 234 3.39 6.78 9.60
CA THR A 234 2.41 6.90 10.70
C THR A 234 2.54 5.70 11.64
N PRO A 235 3.47 5.71 12.59
CA PRO A 235 3.75 4.52 13.40
C PRO A 235 2.65 4.18 14.41
N GLN A 236 1.82 5.15 14.80
CA GLN A 236 0.81 4.98 15.84
C GLN A 236 -0.51 4.49 15.25
N ALA A 237 -0.89 3.23 15.58
CA ALA A 237 -2.19 2.68 15.26
C ALA A 237 -3.30 3.34 16.12
N ARG A 238 -4.52 3.39 15.58
CA ARG A 238 -5.72 3.72 16.38
C ARG A 238 -6.02 2.58 17.30
N ASP A 239 -6.30 2.89 18.55
CA ASP A 239 -6.65 1.91 19.58
C ASP A 239 -8.13 2.02 19.99
N LEU A 240 -8.65 0.98 20.65
CA LEU A 240 -9.95 0.93 21.29
C LEU A 240 -9.76 0.93 22.81
N ASN A 241 -10.02 2.07 23.43
CA ASN A 241 -9.95 2.18 24.89
C ASN A 241 -11.31 1.75 25.50
N ILE A 242 -11.59 0.44 25.45
CA ILE A 242 -12.78 -0.20 26.01
C ILE A 242 -12.39 -1.30 27.02
N PRO A 243 -13.30 -1.70 27.94
CA PRO A 243 -12.99 -2.72 28.93
C PRO A 243 -12.45 -4.01 28.33
N GLY A 244 -11.41 -4.61 28.92
CA GLY A 244 -10.78 -5.85 28.49
C GLY A 244 -9.73 -5.67 27.37
N ARG A 245 -9.31 -4.43 27.08
CA ARG A 245 -8.30 -4.16 26.03
C ARG A 245 -6.94 -4.84 26.30
N ASP A 246 -6.64 -5.10 27.54
CA ASP A 246 -5.41 -5.71 28.04
C ASP A 246 -5.43 -7.25 28.08
N LEU A 247 -6.54 -7.88 27.68
CA LEU A 247 -6.63 -9.34 27.57
C LEU A 247 -5.65 -9.88 26.52
N ASN A 248 -5.02 -11.01 26.83
CA ASN A 248 -4.22 -11.75 25.87
C ASN A 248 -5.06 -12.12 24.64
N GLY A 249 -4.46 -11.99 23.44
CA GLY A 249 -5.15 -12.24 22.17
C GLY A 249 -5.80 -11.02 21.55
N VAL A 250 -5.72 -9.82 22.19
CA VAL A 250 -6.13 -8.55 21.57
C VAL A 250 -4.89 -7.80 21.09
N HIS A 251 -4.64 -7.78 19.78
CA HIS A 251 -3.44 -7.23 19.16
C HIS A 251 -3.76 -6.17 18.10
N PHE A 252 -2.79 -5.31 17.82
CA PHE A 252 -2.86 -4.50 16.61
C PHE A 252 -2.62 -5.37 15.37
N ALA A 253 -3.24 -5.01 14.26
CA ALA A 253 -3.08 -5.70 12.97
C ALA A 253 -1.61 -5.86 12.56
N LEU A 254 -0.79 -4.83 12.77
CA LEU A 254 0.63 -4.86 12.41
C LEU A 254 1.45 -5.84 13.26
N ASP A 255 1.01 -6.22 14.44
CA ASP A 255 1.71 -7.23 15.27
C ASP A 255 1.67 -8.57 14.54
N LEU A 256 0.48 -9.00 14.06
CA LEU A 256 0.33 -10.20 13.26
C LEU A 256 1.10 -10.11 11.92
N LEU A 257 0.86 -9.02 11.17
CA LEU A 257 1.39 -8.88 9.79
C LEU A 257 2.92 -8.78 9.78
N SER A 258 3.47 -7.94 10.65
CA SER A 258 4.92 -7.75 10.75
C SER A 258 5.62 -9.02 11.22
N GLN A 259 5.05 -9.70 12.22
CA GLN A 259 5.62 -10.94 12.72
C GLN A 259 5.55 -12.06 11.68
N GLN A 260 4.43 -12.19 10.94
CA GLN A 260 4.33 -13.19 9.87
C GLN A 260 5.36 -12.95 8.75
N ASN A 261 5.56 -11.70 8.35
CA ASN A 261 6.58 -11.39 7.33
C ASN A 261 8.00 -11.69 7.82
N ARG A 262 8.30 -11.47 9.12
CA ARG A 262 9.57 -11.84 9.74
C ARG A 262 9.77 -13.36 9.81
N VAL A 263 8.72 -14.12 10.11
CA VAL A 263 8.76 -15.58 10.07
C VAL A 263 9.09 -16.08 8.66
N LEU A 264 8.50 -15.49 7.63
CA LEU A 264 8.83 -15.82 6.24
C LEU A 264 10.27 -15.43 5.86
N ALA A 265 10.84 -14.44 6.55
CA ALA A 265 12.25 -14.05 6.42
C ALA A 265 13.19 -14.93 7.28
N GLY A 266 12.68 -15.98 7.96
CA GLY A 266 13.48 -16.94 8.73
C GLY A 266 13.62 -16.59 10.23
N GLN A 267 12.96 -15.54 10.74
CA GLN A 267 12.97 -15.27 12.18
C GLN A 267 12.06 -16.24 12.94
N THR A 268 12.51 -16.62 14.12
CA THR A 268 11.76 -17.48 15.05
C THR A 268 11.25 -16.66 16.24
N PHE A 269 10.09 -17.05 16.74
CA PHE A 269 9.46 -16.44 17.92
C PHE A 269 9.12 -17.58 18.90
N SER A 270 9.21 -17.31 20.18
CA SER A 270 8.71 -18.23 21.20
C SER A 270 7.19 -18.37 21.10
N ALA A 271 6.62 -19.43 21.69
CA ALA A 271 5.17 -19.67 21.65
C ALA A 271 4.38 -18.51 22.28
N ASP A 272 4.93 -17.89 23.34
CA ASP A 272 4.28 -16.79 24.07
C ASP A 272 4.35 -15.45 23.31
N GLU A 273 5.37 -15.26 22.48
CA GLU A 273 5.53 -14.06 21.66
C GLU A 273 4.77 -14.18 20.33
N ARG A 274 4.48 -15.41 19.90
CA ARG A 274 3.92 -15.65 18.56
C ARG A 274 2.45 -15.27 18.46
N VAL A 275 2.14 -14.20 17.74
CA VAL A 275 0.77 -13.87 17.34
C VAL A 275 0.37 -14.80 16.19
N THR A 276 -0.57 -15.71 16.46
CA THR A 276 -1.00 -16.72 15.47
C THR A 276 -2.49 -16.96 15.50
N ALA A 277 -3.08 -17.11 14.31
CA ALA A 277 -4.46 -17.46 14.09
C ALA A 277 -4.72 -18.98 14.02
N LYS A 278 -3.66 -19.81 14.12
CA LYS A 278 -3.78 -21.25 13.97
C LYS A 278 -4.75 -21.85 15.00
N GLY A 279 -5.82 -22.48 14.52
CA GLY A 279 -6.83 -23.13 15.35
C GLY A 279 -7.74 -22.17 16.12
N LYS A 280 -7.75 -20.86 15.77
CA LYS A 280 -8.50 -19.81 16.47
C LYS A 280 -9.65 -19.26 15.63
N ARG A 281 -10.69 -18.78 16.31
CA ARG A 281 -11.69 -17.88 15.75
C ARG A 281 -11.11 -16.48 15.79
N VAL A 282 -11.03 -15.82 14.65
CA VAL A 282 -10.39 -14.50 14.50
C VAL A 282 -11.44 -13.44 14.23
N LEU A 283 -11.43 -12.37 15.03
CA LEU A 283 -12.21 -11.17 14.76
C LEU A 283 -11.29 -10.05 14.31
N VAL A 284 -11.56 -9.50 13.12
CA VAL A 284 -10.86 -8.32 12.57
C VAL A 284 -11.77 -7.11 12.72
N ILE A 285 -11.31 -6.10 13.44
CA ILE A 285 -12.04 -4.83 13.64
C ILE A 285 -11.50 -3.78 12.70
N GLY A 286 -12.27 -3.43 11.66
CA GLY A 286 -11.94 -2.46 10.62
C GLY A 286 -12.03 -3.04 9.21
N GLY A 287 -12.66 -2.27 8.30
CA GLY A 287 -13.00 -2.70 6.93
C GLY A 287 -11.99 -2.32 5.83
N GLY A 288 -10.83 -1.75 6.19
CA GLY A 288 -9.82 -1.29 5.24
C GLY A 288 -8.87 -2.37 4.72
N ASP A 289 -7.87 -1.95 3.92
CA ASP A 289 -6.89 -2.86 3.32
C ASP A 289 -6.07 -3.62 4.39
N THR A 290 -5.74 -3.00 5.51
CA THR A 290 -5.07 -3.66 6.64
C THR A 290 -5.91 -4.80 7.23
N GLY A 291 -7.25 -4.60 7.34
CA GLY A 291 -8.17 -5.66 7.76
C GLY A 291 -8.19 -6.82 6.78
N SER A 292 -8.26 -6.53 5.48
CA SER A 292 -8.14 -7.52 4.41
C SER A 292 -6.84 -8.33 4.49
N ASP A 293 -5.72 -7.66 4.81
CA ASP A 293 -4.41 -8.31 4.97
C ASP A 293 -4.39 -9.26 6.17
N CYS A 294 -5.04 -8.86 7.28
CA CYS A 294 -5.22 -9.72 8.44
C CYS A 294 -6.07 -10.96 8.14
N ILE A 295 -7.15 -10.82 7.36
CA ILE A 295 -8.01 -11.93 6.95
C ILE A 295 -7.18 -12.97 6.18
N GLY A 296 -6.53 -12.57 5.08
CA GLY A 296 -5.75 -13.48 4.25
C GLY A 296 -4.59 -14.13 5.00
N THR A 297 -3.96 -13.39 5.92
CA THR A 297 -2.89 -13.93 6.78
C THR A 297 -3.44 -14.95 7.76
N SER A 298 -4.57 -14.67 8.41
CA SER A 298 -5.19 -15.57 9.39
C SER A 298 -5.65 -16.89 8.76
N ILE A 299 -6.26 -16.82 7.56
CA ILE A 299 -6.67 -18.02 6.81
C ILE A 299 -5.47 -18.90 6.51
N ARG A 300 -4.36 -18.32 5.99
CA ARG A 300 -3.10 -19.04 5.70
C ARG A 300 -2.42 -19.64 6.94
N GLN A 301 -2.62 -19.01 8.09
CA GLN A 301 -2.16 -19.57 9.36
C GLN A 301 -3.04 -20.72 9.89
N GLY A 302 -4.20 -20.98 9.28
CA GLY A 302 -5.12 -22.05 9.67
C GLY A 302 -6.13 -21.61 10.75
N ALA A 303 -6.68 -20.39 10.65
CA ALA A 303 -7.81 -19.96 11.44
C ALA A 303 -9.02 -20.90 11.23
N VAL A 304 -9.79 -21.15 12.29
CA VAL A 304 -11.04 -21.96 12.23
C VAL A 304 -12.16 -21.14 11.57
N ALA A 305 -12.24 -19.87 11.91
CA ALA A 305 -13.17 -18.92 11.34
C ALA A 305 -12.55 -17.51 11.36
N VAL A 306 -12.93 -16.68 10.40
CA VAL A 306 -12.54 -15.27 10.36
C VAL A 306 -13.79 -14.42 10.16
N THR A 307 -14.04 -13.50 11.08
CA THR A 307 -15.12 -12.50 10.98
C THR A 307 -14.50 -11.11 10.92
N GLN A 308 -14.97 -10.26 10.02
CA GLN A 308 -14.61 -8.85 9.94
C GLN A 308 -15.81 -7.99 10.29
N ILE A 309 -15.60 -7.02 11.18
CA ILE A 309 -16.63 -6.02 11.51
C ILE A 309 -16.17 -4.62 11.12
N GLU A 310 -17.13 -3.82 10.70
CA GLU A 310 -16.94 -2.41 10.35
C GLU A 310 -18.02 -1.57 11.03
N ILE A 311 -17.62 -0.45 11.63
CA ILE A 311 -18.53 0.49 12.27
C ILE A 311 -19.40 1.26 11.26
N MET A 312 -18.85 1.47 10.04
CA MET A 312 -19.54 2.18 8.97
C MET A 312 -20.60 1.30 8.30
N PRO A 313 -21.58 1.91 7.63
CA PRO A 313 -22.55 1.17 6.82
C PRO A 313 -21.86 0.41 5.67
N LYS A 314 -22.50 -0.67 5.25
CA LYS A 314 -22.05 -1.42 4.06
C LYS A 314 -22.07 -0.50 2.83
N PRO A 315 -20.91 -0.31 2.15
CA PRO A 315 -20.88 0.47 0.93
C PRO A 315 -21.79 -0.12 -0.16
N PRO A 316 -22.34 0.71 -1.05
CA PRO A 316 -23.17 0.21 -2.16
C PRO A 316 -22.35 -0.69 -3.09
N VAL A 317 -23.05 -1.66 -3.71
CA VAL A 317 -22.46 -2.54 -4.72
C VAL A 317 -22.58 -1.87 -6.10
N GLY A 318 -21.51 -1.90 -6.87
CA GLY A 318 -21.49 -1.36 -8.24
C GLY A 318 -21.33 0.15 -8.29
N ASN A 319 -22.39 0.92 -8.46
CA ASN A 319 -22.34 2.37 -8.61
C ASN A 319 -22.74 3.11 -7.32
N ASN A 320 -22.10 4.23 -7.06
CA ASN A 320 -22.43 5.13 -5.96
C ASN A 320 -22.69 6.56 -6.51
N PRO A 321 -23.94 7.04 -6.47
CA PRO A 321 -24.27 8.39 -6.97
C PRO A 321 -23.53 9.53 -6.27
N ALA A 322 -23.05 9.31 -5.03
CA ALA A 322 -22.31 10.32 -4.27
C ALA A 322 -20.84 10.45 -4.74
N THR A 323 -20.33 9.49 -5.51
CA THR A 323 -18.94 9.50 -6.02
C THR A 323 -18.93 9.17 -7.51
N GLN A 324 -19.24 10.19 -8.32
CA GLN A 324 -19.33 10.05 -9.75
C GLN A 324 -17.94 10.02 -10.43
N TRP A 325 -17.87 9.30 -11.55
CA TRP A 325 -16.71 9.36 -12.42
C TRP A 325 -16.35 10.85 -12.75
N PRO A 326 -15.07 11.22 -12.79
CA PRO A 326 -13.85 10.41 -12.74
C PRO A 326 -13.29 10.18 -11.32
N GLN A 327 -14.04 10.50 -10.29
CA GLN A 327 -13.61 10.35 -8.90
C GLN A 327 -13.48 8.88 -8.50
N TRP A 328 -12.69 8.65 -7.43
CA TRP A 328 -12.56 7.32 -6.83
C TRP A 328 -13.92 6.85 -6.29
N PRO A 329 -14.47 5.71 -6.76
CA PRO A 329 -15.77 5.24 -6.33
C PRO A 329 -15.74 4.70 -4.90
N GLN A 330 -16.64 5.21 -4.05
CA GLN A 330 -16.87 4.68 -2.71
C GLN A 330 -17.90 3.56 -2.77
N VAL A 331 -17.47 2.39 -3.21
CA VAL A 331 -18.29 1.18 -3.37
C VAL A 331 -17.70 0.02 -2.60
N LEU A 332 -18.50 -1.01 -2.36
CA LEU A 332 -18.03 -2.24 -1.71
C LEU A 332 -16.92 -2.86 -2.56
N ARG A 333 -15.76 -3.05 -1.93
CA ARG A 333 -14.63 -3.75 -2.51
C ARG A 333 -14.45 -5.10 -1.86
N THR A 334 -14.24 -6.12 -2.69
CA THR A 334 -13.88 -7.47 -2.27
C THR A 334 -12.47 -7.74 -2.75
N SER A 335 -11.56 -8.03 -1.85
CA SER A 335 -10.18 -8.41 -2.18
C SER A 335 -10.06 -9.93 -2.30
N SER A 336 -8.93 -10.39 -2.85
CA SER A 336 -8.59 -11.82 -2.88
C SER A 336 -8.70 -12.48 -1.51
N SER A 337 -8.31 -11.78 -0.42
CA SER A 337 -8.42 -12.29 0.95
C SER A 337 -9.86 -12.48 1.42
N HIS A 338 -10.78 -11.60 1.02
CA HIS A 338 -12.19 -11.76 1.33
C HIS A 338 -12.82 -12.96 0.61
N GLU A 339 -12.38 -13.23 -0.62
CA GLU A 339 -12.84 -14.39 -1.41
C GLU A 339 -12.38 -15.73 -0.81
N GLU A 340 -11.29 -15.72 -0.06
CA GLU A 340 -10.70 -16.90 0.56
C GLU A 340 -11.53 -17.45 1.75
N GLY A 341 -12.50 -16.68 2.25
CA GLY A 341 -13.44 -17.12 3.28
C GLY A 341 -13.42 -16.21 4.50
N CYS A 342 -14.39 -15.30 4.59
CA CYS A 342 -14.55 -14.38 5.71
C CYS A 342 -15.99 -13.94 5.81
N GLU A 343 -16.57 -13.99 7.01
CA GLU A 343 -17.82 -13.30 7.29
C GLU A 343 -17.56 -11.80 7.42
N ARG A 344 -18.35 -10.96 6.74
CA ARG A 344 -18.23 -9.50 6.81
C ARG A 344 -19.50 -8.88 7.33
N ARG A 345 -19.39 -8.05 8.38
CA ARG A 345 -20.50 -7.40 9.05
C ARG A 345 -20.26 -5.91 9.20
N TRP A 346 -21.31 -5.11 9.12
CA TRP A 346 -21.27 -3.65 9.14
C TRP A 346 -22.20 -3.07 10.20
N CYS A 347 -22.04 -1.79 10.50
CA CYS A 347 -22.80 -1.08 11.52
C CYS A 347 -22.64 -1.70 12.92
N LEU A 348 -21.45 -2.18 13.25
CA LEU A 348 -21.16 -2.78 14.54
C LEU A 348 -20.06 -2.01 15.27
N SER A 349 -20.36 -1.51 16.45
CA SER A 349 -19.42 -0.85 17.37
C SER A 349 -19.01 -1.80 18.49
N SER A 350 -17.72 -2.01 18.68
CA SER A 350 -17.22 -2.82 19.80
C SER A 350 -17.34 -2.04 21.12
N THR A 351 -17.91 -2.66 22.14
CA THR A 351 -18.17 -2.05 23.45
C THR A 351 -17.34 -2.63 24.58
N ARG A 352 -16.95 -3.90 24.48
CA ARG A 352 -16.14 -4.59 25.50
C ARG A 352 -15.50 -5.85 24.93
N PHE A 353 -14.25 -6.13 25.30
CA PHE A 353 -13.63 -7.44 25.14
C PHE A 353 -14.01 -8.33 26.32
N ILE A 354 -14.46 -9.56 26.01
CA ILE A 354 -14.86 -10.55 27.00
C ILE A 354 -13.71 -11.55 27.14
N GLY A 355 -13.34 -11.86 28.37
CA GLY A 355 -12.24 -12.76 28.63
C GLY A 355 -12.53 -13.79 29.74
N LYS A 356 -11.75 -14.86 29.68
CA LYS A 356 -11.66 -15.87 30.73
C LYS A 356 -10.17 -16.22 30.94
N ASP A 357 -9.74 -16.32 32.18
CA ASP A 357 -8.36 -16.64 32.54
C ASP A 357 -7.33 -15.74 31.82
N ASN A 358 -7.62 -14.43 31.79
CA ASN A 358 -6.83 -13.39 31.12
C ASN A 358 -6.70 -13.53 29.58
N ASN A 359 -7.48 -14.40 28.93
CA ASN A 359 -7.48 -14.56 27.48
C ASN A 359 -8.82 -14.09 26.91
N VAL A 360 -8.80 -13.45 25.73
CA VAL A 360 -10.02 -13.04 25.03
C VAL A 360 -10.80 -14.27 24.58
N THR A 361 -12.12 -14.25 24.78
CA THR A 361 -13.05 -15.30 24.35
C THR A 361 -14.16 -14.78 23.44
N GLY A 362 -14.31 -13.46 23.36
CA GLY A 362 -15.28 -12.80 22.51
C GLY A 362 -15.24 -11.29 22.63
N VAL A 363 -16.04 -10.63 21.81
CA VAL A 363 -16.23 -9.17 21.81
C VAL A 363 -17.72 -8.86 21.84
N GLU A 364 -18.14 -8.07 22.84
CA GLU A 364 -19.48 -7.50 22.83
C GLU A 364 -19.51 -6.35 21.81
N VAL A 365 -20.46 -6.44 20.89
CA VAL A 365 -20.72 -5.42 19.88
C VAL A 365 -22.13 -4.89 20.00
N GLU A 366 -22.32 -3.62 19.63
CA GLU A 366 -23.62 -2.96 19.58
C GLU A 366 -23.90 -2.49 18.17
N GLU A 367 -25.12 -2.76 17.68
CA GLU A 367 -25.60 -2.27 16.40
C GLU A 367 -25.70 -0.74 16.44
N VAL A 368 -25.23 -0.08 15.37
CA VAL A 368 -25.27 1.38 15.24
C VAL A 368 -25.99 1.81 13.97
N GLU A 369 -26.72 2.91 14.06
CA GLU A 369 -27.34 3.58 12.93
C GLU A 369 -26.61 4.87 12.58
N TRP A 370 -26.56 5.17 11.30
CA TRP A 370 -25.94 6.39 10.77
C TRP A 370 -26.98 7.28 10.11
N THR A 371 -27.09 8.52 10.58
CA THR A 371 -28.01 9.51 10.03
C THR A 371 -27.22 10.68 9.44
N PRO A 372 -27.71 11.31 8.36
CA PRO A 372 -27.13 12.55 7.88
C PRO A 372 -27.07 13.61 9.00
N ASN A 373 -25.97 14.33 9.08
CA ASN A 373 -25.86 15.45 10.02
C ASN A 373 -26.62 16.66 9.43
N PRO A 374 -27.65 17.18 10.13
CA PRO A 374 -28.42 18.34 9.66
C PRO A 374 -27.55 19.61 9.44
N GLU A 375 -26.47 19.73 10.20
CA GLU A 375 -25.51 20.85 10.12
C GLU A 375 -24.44 20.62 9.01
N GLY A 376 -24.55 19.54 8.26
CA GLY A 376 -23.53 19.14 7.28
C GLY A 376 -22.32 18.45 7.92
N GLY A 377 -21.39 17.98 7.09
CA GLY A 377 -20.18 17.29 7.55
C GLY A 377 -20.35 15.80 7.72
N ARG A 378 -19.75 15.21 8.77
CA ARG A 378 -19.77 13.76 9.00
C ARG A 378 -21.15 13.30 9.49
N PRO A 379 -21.68 12.16 8.99
CA PRO A 379 -22.89 11.54 9.52
C PRO A 379 -22.79 11.30 11.03
N LEU A 380 -23.93 11.34 11.70
CA LEU A 380 -24.05 11.09 13.13
C LEU A 380 -24.28 9.60 13.38
N MET A 381 -23.51 9.02 14.29
CA MET A 381 -23.66 7.65 14.74
C MET A 381 -24.55 7.60 16.00
N LYS A 382 -25.51 6.68 16.01
CA LYS A 382 -26.38 6.45 17.16
C LYS A 382 -26.43 4.96 17.49
N PRO A 383 -26.10 4.53 18.73
CA PRO A 383 -26.34 3.16 19.19
C PRO A 383 -27.83 2.80 19.18
N THR A 384 -28.16 1.57 18.78
CA THR A 384 -29.55 1.08 18.75
C THR A 384 -29.98 0.41 20.05
N GLY A 385 -29.05 0.09 20.93
CA GLY A 385 -29.27 -0.72 22.14
C GLY A 385 -29.24 -2.23 21.89
N LYS A 386 -29.18 -2.70 20.64
CA LYS A 386 -29.10 -4.12 20.33
C LYS A 386 -27.65 -4.58 20.44
N LYS A 387 -27.38 -5.47 21.38
CA LYS A 387 -26.07 -6.03 21.66
C LYS A 387 -26.02 -7.51 21.39
N GLU A 388 -24.85 -7.95 20.96
CA GLU A 388 -24.52 -9.37 20.81
C GLU A 388 -23.05 -9.61 21.14
N VAL A 389 -22.68 -10.87 21.29
CA VAL A 389 -21.28 -11.28 21.50
C VAL A 389 -20.83 -12.06 20.28
N ILE A 390 -19.72 -11.62 19.72
CA ILE A 390 -19.01 -12.36 18.67
C ILE A 390 -17.88 -13.13 19.34
N ASP A 391 -17.92 -14.44 19.24
CA ASP A 391 -16.87 -15.31 19.79
C ASP A 391 -15.54 -15.10 19.04
N ALA A 392 -14.47 -14.91 19.78
CA ALA A 392 -13.14 -14.72 19.21
C ALA A 392 -12.03 -15.14 20.20
N ASP A 393 -11.08 -15.89 19.71
CA ASP A 393 -9.87 -16.32 20.44
C ASP A 393 -8.64 -15.46 20.06
N LEU A 394 -8.80 -14.63 19.01
CA LEU A 394 -7.83 -13.64 18.55
C LEU A 394 -8.60 -12.44 17.98
N VAL A 395 -8.27 -11.24 18.45
CA VAL A 395 -8.84 -9.99 17.94
C VAL A 395 -7.74 -9.13 17.35
N LEU A 396 -7.95 -8.63 16.13
CA LEU A 396 -7.00 -7.81 15.39
C LEU A 396 -7.56 -6.42 15.12
N LEU A 397 -6.93 -5.41 15.71
CA LEU A 397 -7.35 -4.02 15.56
C LEU A 397 -6.75 -3.44 14.27
N ALA A 398 -7.58 -3.27 13.23
CA ALA A 398 -7.23 -2.80 11.90
C ALA A 398 -7.92 -1.47 11.55
N MET A 399 -8.03 -0.56 12.52
CA MET A 399 -8.83 0.69 12.42
C MET A 399 -8.05 1.89 11.85
N GLY A 400 -6.90 1.65 11.20
CA GLY A 400 -6.04 2.68 10.64
C GLY A 400 -5.10 3.31 11.67
N PHE A 401 -4.50 4.44 11.29
CA PHE A 401 -3.40 5.07 12.02
C PHE A 401 -3.72 6.52 12.35
N LEU A 402 -3.03 7.05 13.36
CA LEU A 402 -3.10 8.45 13.74
C LEU A 402 -2.05 9.24 12.93
N LYS A 403 -2.45 10.41 12.41
CA LYS A 403 -1.49 11.31 11.79
C LYS A 403 -0.49 11.79 12.85
N PRO A 404 0.84 11.70 12.61
CA PRO A 404 1.82 12.24 13.53
C PRO A 404 1.66 13.76 13.70
N GLN A 405 1.84 14.24 14.92
CA GLN A 405 2.03 15.66 15.15
C GLN A 405 3.48 16.01 14.79
N GLN A 406 3.65 17.03 13.96
CA GLN A 406 4.98 17.48 13.58
C GLN A 406 5.46 18.53 14.58
N PRO A 407 6.65 18.36 15.18
CA PRO A 407 7.29 19.42 15.95
C PRO A 407 7.77 20.54 15.01
N GLU A 408 8.18 21.66 15.57
CA GLU A 408 8.95 22.66 14.83
C GLU A 408 10.29 22.06 14.43
N LEU A 409 10.60 22.10 13.16
CA LEU A 409 11.82 21.53 12.58
C LEU A 409 12.64 22.63 11.89
N PRO A 410 13.96 22.51 11.83
CA PRO A 410 14.82 23.43 11.08
C PRO A 410 14.46 23.51 9.59
N ASP A 411 14.80 24.64 8.94
CA ASP A 411 14.51 24.89 7.52
C ASP A 411 15.08 23.87 6.55
N ASN A 412 16.14 23.16 6.94
CA ASN A 412 16.77 22.11 6.13
C ASN A 412 16.16 20.70 6.35
N VAL A 413 15.05 20.61 7.08
CA VAL A 413 14.34 19.36 7.36
C VAL A 413 13.00 19.34 6.64
N PHE A 414 12.79 18.35 5.79
CA PHE A 414 11.60 18.19 4.96
C PHE A 414 10.83 16.93 5.38
N VAL A 415 9.53 17.04 5.58
CA VAL A 415 8.70 15.90 5.99
C VAL A 415 7.90 15.41 4.79
N ALA A 416 7.91 14.10 4.52
CA ALA A 416 7.24 13.54 3.35
C ALA A 416 6.46 12.25 3.64
N GLY A 417 5.53 11.94 2.75
CA GLY A 417 4.66 10.76 2.83
C GLY A 417 3.69 10.82 3.99
N ASP A 418 3.38 9.66 4.56
CA ASP A 418 2.40 9.54 5.64
C ASP A 418 2.83 10.29 6.91
N ALA A 419 4.11 10.55 7.10
CA ALA A 419 4.60 11.39 8.18
C ALA A 419 4.02 12.82 8.08
N ALA A 420 3.92 13.37 6.88
CA ALA A 420 3.37 14.71 6.65
C ALA A 420 1.84 14.75 6.61
N THR A 421 1.21 13.78 5.93
CA THR A 421 -0.21 13.86 5.56
C THR A 421 -1.13 12.91 6.34
N GLY A 422 -0.58 11.95 7.06
CA GLY A 422 -1.30 10.80 7.63
C GLY A 422 -1.32 9.62 6.64
N ALA A 423 -1.82 8.46 7.11
CA ALA A 423 -1.84 7.22 6.34
C ALA A 423 -2.50 7.39 4.96
N SER A 424 -1.81 6.95 3.92
CA SER A 424 -2.24 7.11 2.53
C SER A 424 -1.82 5.92 1.65
N LEU A 425 -2.03 6.05 0.34
CA LEU A 425 -1.64 5.03 -0.64
C LEU A 425 -0.13 5.05 -0.89
N VAL A 426 0.46 3.89 -1.16
CA VAL A 426 1.89 3.76 -1.53
C VAL A 426 2.26 4.68 -2.70
N VAL A 427 1.41 4.76 -3.72
CA VAL A 427 1.63 5.66 -4.87
C VAL A 427 1.68 7.14 -4.48
N ARG A 428 0.91 7.55 -3.46
CA ARG A 428 0.96 8.93 -2.91
C ARG A 428 2.23 9.16 -2.10
N CYS A 429 2.67 8.16 -1.35
CA CYS A 429 3.93 8.23 -0.63
C CYS A 429 5.13 8.37 -1.58
N ILE A 430 5.14 7.63 -2.70
CA ILE A 430 6.18 7.77 -3.75
C ILE A 430 6.14 9.19 -4.32
N ALA A 431 4.95 9.71 -4.67
CA ALA A 431 4.80 11.08 -5.18
C ALA A 431 5.30 12.13 -4.18
N ALA A 432 4.96 12.00 -2.90
CA ALA A 432 5.44 12.90 -1.85
C ALA A 432 6.95 12.83 -1.67
N GLY A 433 7.56 11.64 -1.78
CA GLY A 433 9.01 11.48 -1.73
C GLY A 433 9.72 12.15 -2.92
N ARG A 434 9.16 12.04 -4.12
CA ARG A 434 9.66 12.75 -5.32
C ARG A 434 9.59 14.26 -5.14
N GLN A 435 8.49 14.77 -4.58
CA GLN A 435 8.33 16.20 -4.29
C GLN A 435 9.33 16.67 -3.25
N ALA A 436 9.49 15.96 -2.14
CA ALA A 436 10.47 16.29 -1.11
C ALA A 436 11.90 16.35 -1.66
N ALA A 437 12.27 15.43 -2.55
CA ALA A 437 13.56 15.47 -3.22
C ALA A 437 13.73 16.73 -4.11
N ALA A 438 12.67 17.18 -4.77
CA ALA A 438 12.69 18.41 -5.56
C ALA A 438 12.82 19.66 -4.66
N ASP A 439 12.13 19.67 -3.53
CA ASP A 439 12.18 20.78 -2.56
C ASP A 439 13.56 20.88 -1.89
N ILE A 440 14.16 19.74 -1.52
CA ILE A 440 15.52 19.67 -0.99
C ILE A 440 16.54 20.16 -2.04
N ASP A 441 16.41 19.72 -3.28
CA ASP A 441 17.29 20.16 -4.38
C ASP A 441 17.23 21.68 -4.59
N LYS A 442 16.02 22.24 -4.60
CA LYS A 442 15.79 23.69 -4.67
C LYS A 442 16.43 24.41 -3.49
N TYR A 443 16.21 23.95 -2.26
CA TYR A 443 16.78 24.54 -1.06
C TYR A 443 18.30 24.55 -1.07
N LEU A 444 18.94 23.42 -1.41
CA LEU A 444 20.39 23.31 -1.41
C LEU A 444 21.07 24.12 -2.52
N LYS A 445 20.38 24.34 -3.64
CA LYS A 445 20.86 25.23 -4.73
C LYS A 445 20.78 26.71 -4.36
N THR A 446 19.73 27.12 -3.64
CA THR A 446 19.58 28.53 -3.22
C THR A 446 20.59 28.96 -2.14
N LYS A 447 21.17 28.02 -1.40
CA LYS A 447 22.22 28.32 -0.39
C LYS A 447 23.64 28.32 -0.99
N GLN A 448 23.79 28.09 -2.28
CA GLN A 448 25.07 28.19 -2.99
C GLN A 448 25.33 29.58 -3.59
N VAL A 449 24.39 30.51 -3.45
CA VAL A 449 24.49 31.93 -3.81
C VAL A 449 24.68 32.73 -2.53
#